data_13c561b03591da8c4cf371115a24b2e9
#
_entry.id   13c561b03591da8c4cf371115a24b2e9
#
_cell.length_a   1.000
_cell.length_b   1.000
_cell.length_c   1.000
_cell.angle_alpha   90.00
_cell.angle_beta   90.00
_cell.angle_gamma   90.00
#
_symmetry.space_group_name_H-M   'P 1'
#
loop_
_entity.id
_entity.type
_entity.pdbx_description
1 polymer ?
#
loop_
_entity_poly.entity_id
_entity_poly.type
_entity_poly.pdbx_seq_one_letter_code
_entity_poly.pdbx_strand_id
1 'polypeptide(L)'
;MAVADASAGGFLATPRTGAGMTGLWYEEFTIDEIIEHPRRRTISERDNQAFCDMTMNQQPLHLDAEFAAKTRFGERLVNGLYTMSLAVGMTIPETTDGTVVANLGYDNVEHPAPVFHGDTIRAQSTVVDKRLTSDEERGVVTMHVEVFNQDDELVCRFDRTVLAERNPN
;
A
#
# COMPACT_ATOMS: atom_id res chain seq x y z
N MET A 1 -29.14 33.97 -14.75
CA MET A 1 -29.16 32.68 -14.05
C MET A 1 -27.71 32.29 -13.76
N ALA A 2 -27.34 32.39 -12.49
CA ALA A 2 -25.96 32.22 -12.05
C ALA A 2 -25.65 30.71 -11.90
N VAL A 3 -24.55 30.27 -12.47
CA VAL A 3 -23.97 28.92 -12.26
C VAL A 3 -23.04 29.02 -11.04
N ALA A 4 -23.35 28.26 -10.02
CA ALA A 4 -22.58 28.21 -8.77
C ALA A 4 -21.22 27.56 -8.99
N ASP A 5 -20.19 28.27 -8.58
CA ASP A 5 -18.81 27.84 -8.48
C ASP A 5 -18.68 26.91 -7.25
N ALA A 6 -18.35 25.63 -7.51
CA ALA A 6 -18.00 24.66 -6.46
C ALA A 6 -16.46 24.63 -6.33
N SER A 7 -15.95 25.53 -5.47
CA SER A 7 -14.54 25.49 -5.06
C SER A 7 -14.25 24.23 -4.24
N ALA A 8 -13.56 23.29 -4.86
CA ALA A 8 -12.93 22.16 -4.17
C ALA A 8 -11.81 22.70 -3.28
N GLY A 9 -12.08 22.81 -1.98
CA GLY A 9 -11.08 23.10 -0.96
C GLY A 9 -10.14 21.90 -0.80
N GLY A 10 -9.04 21.89 -1.55
CA GLY A 10 -7.96 20.96 -1.32
C GLY A 10 -7.35 21.21 0.06
N PHE A 11 -7.48 20.26 0.96
CA PHE A 11 -6.82 20.26 2.25
C PHE A 11 -5.33 20.00 2.00
N LEU A 12 -4.55 21.06 1.87
CA LEU A 12 -3.09 20.98 1.85
C LEU A 12 -2.64 20.60 3.26
N ALA A 13 -2.30 19.34 3.45
CA ALA A 13 -1.62 18.89 4.66
C ALA A 13 -0.32 19.70 4.82
N THR A 14 -0.21 20.47 5.90
CA THR A 14 1.01 21.19 6.24
C THR A 14 2.14 20.19 6.49
N PRO A 15 3.35 20.38 5.88
CA PRO A 15 4.46 19.50 6.15
C PRO A 15 4.86 19.60 7.63
N ARG A 16 4.90 18.46 8.30
CA ARG A 16 5.23 18.33 9.72
C ARG A 16 6.74 18.57 9.91
N THR A 17 7.09 19.61 10.64
CA THR A 17 8.48 19.93 11.00
C THR A 17 8.83 19.29 12.34
N GLY A 18 9.16 18.00 12.31
CA GLY A 18 9.80 17.27 13.40
C GLY A 18 10.82 16.33 12.78
N ALA A 19 12.07 16.40 13.21
CA ALA A 19 13.14 15.62 12.60
C ALA A 19 12.84 14.10 12.67
N GLY A 20 12.42 13.50 11.57
CA GLY A 20 12.50 12.07 11.33
C GLY A 20 11.23 11.24 11.35
N MET A 21 10.06 11.72 11.78
CA MET A 21 8.82 10.93 11.81
C MET A 21 7.75 11.60 10.96
N THR A 22 7.24 10.88 9.94
CA THR A 22 6.22 11.40 9.01
C THR A 22 4.88 10.68 9.13
N GLY A 23 4.82 9.55 9.86
CA GLY A 23 3.60 8.79 10.11
C GLY A 23 2.57 9.52 10.97
N LEU A 24 1.35 9.01 10.98
CA LEU A 24 0.22 9.54 11.74
C LEU A 24 0.18 8.91 13.14
N TRP A 25 -0.14 9.73 14.15
CA TRP A 25 -0.56 9.23 15.44
C TRP A 25 -1.99 8.70 15.36
N TYR A 26 -2.40 7.83 16.29
CA TYR A 26 -3.75 7.25 16.29
C TYR A 26 -4.85 8.30 16.14
N GLU A 27 -4.75 9.43 16.81
CA GLU A 27 -5.75 10.51 16.81
C GLU A 27 -5.93 11.13 15.41
N GLU A 28 -4.89 11.10 14.59
CA GLU A 28 -4.83 11.77 13.29
C GLU A 28 -5.41 10.94 12.15
N PHE A 29 -5.60 9.63 12.34
CA PHE A 29 -6.33 8.83 11.38
C PHE A 29 -7.82 9.20 11.40
N THR A 30 -8.41 9.44 10.25
CA THR A 30 -9.83 9.76 10.08
C THR A 30 -10.52 8.68 9.27
N ILE A 31 -11.63 8.13 9.77
CA ILE A 31 -12.42 7.13 9.02
C ILE A 31 -12.85 7.72 7.69
N ASP A 32 -12.83 6.90 6.63
CA ASP A 32 -13.15 7.21 5.24
C ASP A 32 -12.17 8.20 4.56
N GLU A 33 -11.11 8.63 5.26
CA GLU A 33 -10.06 9.43 4.64
C GLU A 33 -9.24 8.57 3.66
N ILE A 34 -9.05 9.09 2.45
CA ILE A 34 -8.17 8.50 1.44
C ILE A 34 -6.80 9.17 1.53
N ILE A 35 -5.78 8.35 1.76
CA ILE A 35 -4.39 8.77 1.83
C ILE A 35 -3.70 8.31 0.54
N GLU A 36 -3.36 9.25 -0.33
CA GLU A 36 -2.57 8.97 -1.52
C GLU A 36 -1.07 8.85 -1.17
N HIS A 37 -0.40 7.84 -1.72
CA HIS A 37 1.03 7.63 -1.51
C HIS A 37 1.81 8.11 -2.75
N PRO A 38 2.66 9.14 -2.62
CA PRO A 38 3.34 9.74 -3.77
C PRO A 38 4.41 8.83 -4.37
N ARG A 39 4.87 7.82 -3.63
CA ARG A 39 5.87 6.88 -4.12
C ARG A 39 5.31 5.97 -5.18
N ARG A 40 6.11 5.79 -6.26
CA ARG A 40 5.83 4.86 -7.35
C ARG A 40 7.04 3.95 -7.56
N ARG A 41 6.82 2.75 -8.08
CA ARG A 41 7.90 1.82 -8.40
C ARG A 41 7.66 1.15 -9.74
N THR A 42 8.60 1.30 -10.67
CA THR A 42 8.68 0.43 -11.84
C THR A 42 9.38 -0.87 -11.45
N ILE A 43 8.72 -2.00 -11.67
CA ILE A 43 9.20 -3.32 -11.25
C ILE A 43 10.08 -3.89 -12.35
N SER A 44 11.36 -4.12 -12.03
CA SER A 44 12.28 -4.79 -12.96
C SER A 44 12.20 -6.32 -12.82
N GLU A 45 12.61 -7.02 -13.88
CA GLU A 45 12.81 -8.47 -13.85
C GLU A 45 13.73 -8.91 -12.70
N ARG A 46 14.82 -8.15 -12.49
CA ARG A 46 15.77 -8.40 -11.40
C ARG A 46 15.12 -8.33 -10.01
N ASP A 47 14.25 -7.35 -9.79
CA ASP A 47 13.56 -7.17 -8.51
C ASP A 47 12.71 -8.41 -8.21
N ASN A 48 11.90 -8.85 -9.20
CA ASN A 48 11.05 -10.02 -9.06
C ASN A 48 11.85 -11.32 -8.85
N GLN A 49 12.91 -11.51 -9.63
CA GLN A 49 13.79 -12.67 -9.47
C GLN A 49 14.44 -12.70 -8.09
N ALA A 50 15.00 -11.59 -7.62
CA ALA A 50 15.61 -11.50 -6.30
C ALA A 50 14.60 -11.81 -5.18
N PHE A 51 13.35 -11.32 -5.29
CA PHE A 51 12.29 -11.64 -4.32
C PHE A 51 11.96 -13.14 -4.34
N CYS A 52 11.79 -13.73 -5.52
CA CYS A 52 11.52 -15.16 -5.66
C CYS A 52 12.65 -16.02 -5.07
N ASP A 53 13.90 -15.65 -5.31
CA ASP A 53 15.08 -16.37 -4.78
C ASP A 53 15.13 -16.26 -3.25
N MET A 54 14.95 -15.08 -2.68
CA MET A 54 14.94 -14.86 -1.22
C MET A 54 13.82 -15.61 -0.51
N THR A 55 12.68 -15.76 -1.16
CA THR A 55 11.49 -16.43 -0.59
C THR A 55 11.40 -17.91 -0.96
N MET A 56 12.37 -18.47 -1.70
CA MET A 56 12.37 -19.83 -2.24
C MET A 56 11.15 -20.14 -3.13
N ASN A 57 10.52 -19.12 -3.71
CA ASN A 57 9.38 -19.29 -4.61
C ASN A 57 9.88 -19.53 -6.04
N GLN A 58 10.17 -20.78 -6.36
CA GLN A 58 10.67 -21.20 -7.67
C GLN A 58 9.55 -21.51 -8.67
N GLN A 59 8.38 -20.85 -8.56
CA GLN A 59 7.27 -21.07 -9.48
C GLN A 59 7.65 -20.63 -10.90
N PRO A 60 7.58 -21.55 -11.92
CA PRO A 60 8.01 -21.25 -13.29
C PRO A 60 7.28 -20.04 -13.91
N LEU A 61 6.04 -19.77 -13.50
CA LEU A 61 5.28 -18.62 -13.97
C LEU A 61 6.00 -17.27 -13.72
N HIS A 62 6.85 -17.21 -12.69
CA HIS A 62 7.59 -16.01 -12.33
C HIS A 62 9.01 -15.98 -12.94
N LEU A 63 9.61 -17.15 -13.25
CA LEU A 63 11.03 -17.27 -13.53
C LEU A 63 11.37 -17.83 -14.91
N ASP A 64 10.50 -18.68 -15.49
CA ASP A 64 10.73 -19.36 -16.76
C ASP A 64 9.91 -18.70 -17.87
N ALA A 65 10.60 -18.00 -18.79
CA ALA A 65 9.94 -17.28 -19.89
C ALA A 65 9.27 -18.23 -20.89
N GLU A 66 9.87 -19.42 -21.15
CA GLU A 66 9.32 -20.42 -22.05
C GLU A 66 8.05 -21.07 -21.49
N PHE A 67 8.01 -21.28 -20.18
CA PHE A 67 6.82 -21.74 -19.49
C PHE A 67 5.73 -20.68 -19.53
N ALA A 68 6.04 -19.46 -19.12
CA ALA A 68 5.09 -18.36 -19.01
C ALA A 68 4.46 -17.99 -20.36
N ALA A 69 5.26 -18.03 -21.46
CA ALA A 69 4.78 -17.78 -22.82
C ALA A 69 3.68 -18.75 -23.29
N LYS A 70 3.59 -19.93 -22.68
CA LYS A 70 2.55 -20.95 -22.99
C LYS A 70 1.30 -20.81 -22.14
N THR A 71 1.31 -19.92 -21.15
CA THR A 71 0.15 -19.65 -20.30
C THR A 71 -0.77 -18.61 -20.93
N ARG A 72 -1.96 -18.42 -20.34
CA ARG A 72 -2.89 -17.35 -20.77
C ARG A 72 -2.31 -15.93 -20.64
N PHE A 73 -1.22 -15.76 -19.88
CA PHE A 73 -0.60 -14.46 -19.62
C PHE A 73 0.44 -14.09 -20.71
N GLY A 74 1.02 -15.07 -21.40
CA GLY A 74 1.97 -14.85 -22.49
C GLY A 74 3.40 -14.47 -22.07
N GLU A 75 3.57 -14.04 -20.82
CA GLU A 75 4.87 -13.63 -20.26
C GLU A 75 4.94 -13.86 -18.74
N ARG A 76 6.14 -13.70 -18.15
CA ARG A 76 6.35 -13.92 -16.72
C ARG A 76 5.65 -12.86 -15.88
N LEU A 77 4.92 -13.32 -14.85
CA LEU A 77 4.27 -12.45 -13.89
C LEU A 77 5.22 -12.04 -12.77
N VAL A 78 5.02 -10.86 -12.26
CA VAL A 78 5.54 -10.44 -10.96
C VAL A 78 4.87 -11.27 -9.86
N ASN A 79 5.64 -11.68 -8.86
CA ASN A 79 5.09 -12.37 -7.69
C ASN A 79 4.13 -11.46 -6.94
N GLY A 80 2.90 -11.94 -6.68
CA GLY A 80 1.87 -11.14 -6.01
C GLY A 80 2.27 -10.67 -4.61
N LEU A 81 2.99 -11.50 -3.85
CA LEU A 81 3.50 -11.10 -2.54
C LEU A 81 4.57 -10.00 -2.64
N TYR A 82 5.34 -9.95 -3.74
CA TYR A 82 6.25 -8.85 -3.99
C TYR A 82 5.50 -7.54 -4.24
N THR A 83 4.46 -7.58 -5.08
CA THR A 83 3.58 -6.43 -5.32
C THR A 83 2.98 -5.90 -4.02
N MET A 84 2.44 -6.80 -3.18
CA MET A 84 1.90 -6.45 -1.85
C MET A 84 2.97 -5.85 -0.93
N SER A 85 4.17 -6.43 -0.88
CA SER A 85 5.27 -5.95 -0.05
C SER A 85 5.73 -4.55 -0.45
N LEU A 86 5.80 -4.26 -1.76
CA LEU A 86 6.07 -2.92 -2.27
C LEU A 86 4.99 -1.92 -1.86
N ALA A 87 3.72 -2.31 -1.98
CA ALA A 87 2.60 -1.48 -1.57
C ALA A 87 2.68 -1.13 -0.09
N VAL A 88 2.92 -2.11 0.79
CA VAL A 88 3.14 -1.85 2.23
C VAL A 88 4.27 -0.84 2.43
N GLY A 89 5.41 -1.00 1.73
CA GLY A 89 6.51 -0.04 1.81
C GLY A 89 6.15 1.37 1.33
N MET A 90 5.26 1.49 0.34
CA MET A 90 4.77 2.79 -0.15
C MET A 90 3.90 3.51 0.89
N THR A 91 3.12 2.76 1.68
CA THR A 91 2.21 3.36 2.67
C THR A 91 2.92 3.90 3.92
N ILE A 92 4.15 3.44 4.20
CA ILE A 92 4.86 3.74 5.47
C ILE A 92 5.01 5.23 5.73
N PRO A 93 5.53 6.06 4.80
CA PRO A 93 5.85 7.45 5.13
C PRO A 93 4.64 8.26 5.59
N GLU A 94 3.50 8.08 4.92
CA GLU A 94 2.31 8.87 5.19
C GLU A 94 1.44 8.29 6.30
N THR A 95 1.69 7.03 6.72
CA THR A 95 0.81 6.36 7.70
C THR A 95 1.51 5.94 8.99
N THR A 96 2.68 5.28 8.91
CA THR A 96 3.23 4.53 10.06
C THR A 96 4.69 4.84 10.39
N ASP A 97 5.35 5.74 9.66
CA ASP A 97 6.77 6.03 9.88
C ASP A 97 7.02 6.67 11.25
N GLY A 98 7.65 5.91 12.14
CA GLY A 98 7.98 6.31 13.50
C GLY A 98 6.80 6.33 14.50
N THR A 99 5.58 5.98 14.07
CA THR A 99 4.37 6.03 14.92
C THR A 99 3.68 4.67 15.06
N VAL A 100 4.18 3.62 14.44
CA VAL A 100 3.65 2.26 14.56
C VAL A 100 4.40 1.47 15.63
N VAL A 101 3.65 0.72 16.44
CA VAL A 101 4.20 -0.26 17.38
C VAL A 101 4.41 -1.60 16.67
N ALA A 102 3.38 -2.05 15.93
CA ALA A 102 3.40 -3.33 15.23
C ALA A 102 2.41 -3.36 14.07
N ASN A 103 2.71 -4.18 13.07
CA ASN A 103 1.73 -4.64 12.09
C ASN A 103 1.02 -5.87 12.69
N LEU A 104 -0.30 -5.83 12.80
CA LEU A 104 -1.08 -6.89 13.44
C LEU A 104 -1.55 -7.96 12.45
N GLY A 105 -1.79 -7.57 11.20
CA GLY A 105 -2.27 -8.53 10.21
C GLY A 105 -2.55 -7.93 8.85
N TYR A 106 -2.83 -8.84 7.93
CA TYR A 106 -3.32 -8.56 6.59
C TYR A 106 -4.51 -9.49 6.32
N ASP A 107 -5.62 -8.90 5.85
CA ASP A 107 -6.83 -9.61 5.52
C ASP A 107 -7.28 -9.25 4.09
N ASN A 108 -8.20 -10.03 3.53
CA ASN A 108 -8.84 -9.78 2.24
C ASN A 108 -7.87 -9.52 1.09
N VAL A 109 -6.73 -10.23 1.07
CA VAL A 109 -5.70 -10.07 0.03
C VAL A 109 -6.19 -10.61 -1.30
N GLU A 110 -6.25 -9.77 -2.32
CA GLU A 110 -6.66 -10.12 -3.67
C GLU A 110 -5.70 -9.56 -4.72
N HIS A 111 -5.56 -10.27 -5.84
CA HIS A 111 -4.82 -9.87 -7.03
C HIS A 111 -5.76 -9.90 -8.24
N PRO A 112 -6.56 -8.84 -8.46
CA PRO A 112 -7.59 -8.83 -9.51
C PRO A 112 -7.02 -8.88 -10.93
N ALA A 113 -5.84 -8.28 -11.13
CA ALA A 113 -5.14 -8.25 -12.40
C ALA A 113 -3.66 -8.61 -12.25
N PRO A 114 -3.02 -9.15 -13.31
CA PRO A 114 -1.60 -9.47 -13.30
C PRO A 114 -0.74 -8.21 -13.27
N VAL A 115 0.47 -8.34 -12.72
CA VAL A 115 1.55 -7.33 -12.83
C VAL A 115 2.69 -7.95 -13.63
N PHE A 116 3.23 -7.19 -14.58
CA PHE A 116 4.32 -7.63 -15.46
C PHE A 116 5.62 -6.86 -15.16
N HIS A 117 6.74 -7.39 -15.64
CA HIS A 117 8.01 -6.66 -15.57
C HIS A 117 7.92 -5.40 -16.46
N GLY A 118 8.29 -4.27 -15.89
CA GLY A 118 8.15 -2.96 -16.53
C GLY A 118 6.94 -2.15 -16.06
N ASP A 119 5.96 -2.79 -15.41
CA ASP A 119 4.83 -2.07 -14.82
C ASP A 119 5.30 -1.14 -13.71
N THR A 120 4.65 0.02 -13.64
CA THR A 120 4.85 1.01 -12.58
C THR A 120 3.64 1.04 -11.69
N ILE A 121 3.81 0.63 -10.43
CA ILE A 121 2.72 0.61 -9.46
C ILE A 121 2.73 1.83 -8.55
N ARG A 122 1.55 2.19 -8.09
CA ARG A 122 1.26 3.18 -7.03
C ARG A 122 0.24 2.63 -6.06
N ALA A 123 0.15 3.20 -4.87
CA ALA A 123 -0.81 2.77 -3.86
C ALA A 123 -1.60 3.96 -3.30
N GLN A 124 -2.79 3.66 -2.78
CA GLN A 124 -3.58 4.53 -1.92
C GLN A 124 -4.13 3.71 -0.75
N SER A 125 -4.45 4.37 0.36
CA SER A 125 -5.03 3.74 1.53
C SER A 125 -6.29 4.48 1.97
N THR A 126 -7.34 3.75 2.37
CA THR A 126 -8.53 4.32 3.01
C THR A 126 -8.61 3.80 4.44
N VAL A 127 -8.78 4.68 5.41
CA VAL A 127 -8.98 4.27 6.81
C VAL A 127 -10.39 3.72 6.96
N VAL A 128 -10.53 2.42 7.26
CA VAL A 128 -11.85 1.75 7.32
C VAL A 128 -12.32 1.45 8.73
N ASP A 129 -11.39 1.35 9.69
CA ASP A 129 -11.73 1.17 11.10
C ASP A 129 -10.64 1.71 12.01
N LYS A 130 -11.04 2.23 13.18
CA LYS A 130 -10.10 2.59 14.24
C LYS A 130 -10.75 2.47 15.61
N ARG A 131 -10.01 1.94 16.58
CA ARG A 131 -10.45 1.82 17.96
C ARG A 131 -9.26 1.88 18.91
N LEU A 132 -9.49 2.29 20.15
CA LEU A 132 -8.48 2.17 21.21
C LEU A 132 -8.31 0.72 21.65
N THR A 133 -7.14 0.41 22.18
CA THR A 133 -6.90 -0.80 22.96
C THR A 133 -7.69 -0.76 24.27
N SER A 134 -7.85 -1.91 24.96
CA SER A 134 -8.62 -1.99 26.19
C SER A 134 -8.05 -1.17 27.35
N ASP A 135 -6.76 -0.91 27.33
CA ASP A 135 -6.04 -0.06 28.28
C ASP A 135 -6.01 1.43 27.86
N GLU A 136 -6.54 1.73 26.67
CA GLU A 136 -6.54 3.05 26.03
C GLU A 136 -5.14 3.65 25.79
N GLU A 137 -4.07 2.86 25.94
CA GLU A 137 -2.71 3.35 25.75
C GLU A 137 -2.32 3.48 24.28
N ARG A 138 -2.97 2.70 23.37
CA ARG A 138 -2.69 2.64 21.93
C ARG A 138 -3.96 2.58 21.10
N GLY A 139 -3.80 2.68 19.79
CA GLY A 139 -4.89 2.52 18.85
C GLY A 139 -4.65 1.42 17.84
N VAL A 140 -5.70 0.69 17.52
CA VAL A 140 -5.74 -0.25 16.40
C VAL A 140 -6.39 0.47 15.23
N VAL A 141 -5.71 0.50 14.09
CA VAL A 141 -6.20 1.14 12.86
C VAL A 141 -6.17 0.13 11.72
N THR A 142 -7.27 0.00 10.99
CA THR A 142 -7.35 -0.81 9.78
C THR A 142 -7.49 0.10 8.56
N MET A 143 -6.64 -0.12 7.58
CA MET A 143 -6.62 0.59 6.31
C MET A 143 -6.85 -0.39 5.16
N HIS A 144 -7.79 -0.06 4.27
CA HIS A 144 -7.93 -0.71 2.98
C HIS A 144 -6.89 -0.14 2.02
N VAL A 145 -6.01 -0.97 1.50
CA VAL A 145 -4.93 -0.56 0.58
C VAL A 145 -5.26 -1.06 -0.82
N GLU A 146 -5.21 -0.16 -1.78
CA GLU A 146 -5.39 -0.44 -3.20
C GLU A 146 -4.11 -0.11 -3.97
N VAL A 147 -3.75 -0.96 -4.91
CA VAL A 147 -2.55 -0.85 -5.74
C VAL A 147 -2.94 -0.83 -7.21
N PHE A 148 -2.49 0.19 -7.91
CA PHE A 148 -2.80 0.38 -9.32
C PHE A 148 -1.52 0.35 -10.15
N ASN A 149 -1.62 -0.13 -11.39
CA ASN A 149 -0.56 0.01 -12.39
C ASN A 149 -0.62 1.38 -13.08
N GLN A 150 0.21 1.58 -14.11
CA GLN A 150 0.29 2.82 -14.90
C GLN A 150 -0.98 3.14 -15.71
N ASP A 151 -1.82 2.14 -15.96
CA ASP A 151 -3.07 2.25 -16.71
C ASP A 151 -4.30 2.41 -15.79
N ASP A 152 -4.04 2.70 -14.49
CA ASP A 152 -5.06 2.80 -13.43
C ASP A 152 -5.87 1.50 -13.20
N GLU A 153 -5.32 0.36 -13.60
CA GLU A 153 -5.92 -0.94 -13.33
C GLU A 153 -5.58 -1.39 -11.91
N LEU A 154 -6.59 -1.87 -11.15
CA LEU A 154 -6.41 -2.41 -9.80
C LEU A 154 -5.71 -3.77 -9.87
N VAL A 155 -4.47 -3.85 -9.39
CA VAL A 155 -3.62 -5.05 -9.47
C VAL A 155 -3.45 -5.80 -8.15
N CYS A 156 -3.64 -5.11 -7.03
CA CYS A 156 -3.63 -5.72 -5.70
C CYS A 156 -4.52 -4.90 -4.75
N ARG A 157 -5.18 -5.55 -3.80
CA ARG A 157 -5.85 -4.90 -2.68
C ARG A 157 -5.80 -5.78 -1.44
N PHE A 158 -5.80 -5.16 -0.27
CA PHE A 158 -5.79 -5.85 1.01
C PHE A 158 -6.14 -4.91 2.15
N ASP A 159 -6.60 -5.46 3.27
CA ASP A 159 -6.75 -4.73 4.51
C ASP A 159 -5.49 -4.90 5.36
N ARG A 160 -4.95 -3.79 5.86
CA ARG A 160 -3.79 -3.77 6.75
C ARG A 160 -4.20 -3.23 8.10
N THR A 161 -4.02 -4.04 9.16
CA THR A 161 -4.28 -3.64 10.54
C THR A 161 -2.98 -3.39 11.27
N VAL A 162 -2.85 -2.22 11.90
CA VAL A 162 -1.67 -1.79 12.65
C VAL A 162 -2.03 -1.39 14.08
N LEU A 163 -1.06 -1.53 14.97
CA LEU A 163 -1.08 -0.94 16.31
C LEU A 163 -0.29 0.36 16.28
N ALA A 164 -0.98 1.47 16.44
CA ALA A 164 -0.40 2.82 16.37
C ALA A 164 -0.21 3.42 17.77
N GLU A 165 0.86 4.17 17.93
CA GLU A 165 1.07 4.99 19.12
C GLU A 165 0.07 6.15 19.18
N ARG A 166 -0.26 6.58 20.38
CA ARG A 166 -1.03 7.81 20.61
C ARG A 166 -0.10 9.03 20.62
N ASN A 167 -0.67 10.18 20.28
CA ASN A 167 0.08 11.43 20.37
C ASN A 167 0.52 11.67 21.82
N PRO A 168 1.83 11.85 22.10
CA PRO A 168 2.33 12.03 23.46
C PRO A 168 2.02 13.39 24.08
N ASN A 169 1.40 14.34 23.34
CA ASN A 169 1.11 15.71 23.79
C ASN A 169 -0.35 15.89 24.20
#